data_024028f27827ec754bff27c30b45718b
#
_entry.id   024028f27827ec754bff27c30b45718b
#
_cell.length_a   1.000
_cell.length_b   1.000
_cell.length_c   1.000
_cell.angle_alpha   90.00
_cell.angle_beta   90.00
_cell.angle_gamma   90.00
#
_symmetry.space_group_name_H-M   'P 1'
#
loop_
_entity.id
_entity.type
_entity.pdbx_description
1 polymer ?
#
loop_
_entity_poly.entity_id
_entity_poly.type
_entity_poly.pdbx_seq_one_letter_code
_entity_poly.pdbx_strand_id
1 'polypeptide(L)'
;MSSLISGISLRNRQLIAFGSLLLFSALTRFINLGRPAELVFDEVYYVDGARDFLAAGVELDNGAAEFIVHPPIGKWAIALGIQLFGDSPFGWRFSAALIGTISILLVFLIARKLFTSFFLSMTAASLMALDGLHLVMSRTALLDIFLSFFILLAFYLVLQDRYWAAAIVMGLALGTKWSAIYVLAALGLYLLIRDRKFFMTPIQFGVTPLLVYLFSWTGWFLSDDGWSRNHSSNALASLIHYHREMLNFHTSLTTDHSYQASAWNWLVLGRPTSFFYATPNNCGSDSCSQEVLALGTPFLWWAGLISLAITIGYFVYRREKSAGLILLFLLSSYLPWLAFPERTTFYFYAIAFQPFMVLSIVYVIAKALEDENKRKARRELAMVAIALIALCFAYFFPLYVGGVLNYDDWYARMWFTSWI
;
A
#
# COMPACT_ATOMS: atom_id res chain seq x y z
N MET A 1 -16.50 -35.50 -7.36
CA MET A 1 -16.45 -34.12 -6.83
C MET A 1 -17.60 -33.21 -7.32
N SER A 2 -18.20 -33.43 -8.49
CA SER A 2 -19.32 -32.61 -8.99
C SER A 2 -20.66 -32.75 -8.22
N SER A 3 -20.93 -33.90 -7.60
CA SER A 3 -22.20 -34.14 -6.88
C SER A 3 -22.27 -33.51 -5.47
N LEU A 4 -21.15 -33.28 -4.81
CA LEU A 4 -21.12 -32.61 -3.50
C LEU A 4 -21.39 -31.10 -3.57
N ILE A 5 -21.20 -30.48 -4.73
CA ILE A 5 -21.38 -29.03 -4.94
C ILE A 5 -22.81 -28.68 -5.35
N SER A 6 -23.59 -29.66 -5.86
CA SER A 6 -24.96 -29.42 -6.37
C SER A 6 -25.98 -29.02 -5.28
N GLY A 7 -25.74 -29.40 -4.01
CA GLY A 7 -26.62 -29.09 -2.87
C GLY A 7 -26.35 -27.74 -2.17
N ILE A 8 -25.26 -27.02 -2.52
CA ILE A 8 -24.87 -25.78 -1.84
C ILE A 8 -25.55 -24.58 -2.51
N SER A 9 -26.23 -23.72 -1.73
CA SER A 9 -26.85 -22.50 -2.25
C SER A 9 -25.83 -21.57 -2.94
N LEU A 10 -26.26 -20.78 -3.92
CA LEU A 10 -25.39 -19.81 -4.63
C LEU A 10 -24.66 -18.88 -3.63
N ARG A 11 -25.36 -18.39 -2.60
CA ARG A 11 -24.81 -17.55 -1.55
C ARG A 11 -23.67 -18.26 -0.81
N ASN A 12 -23.85 -19.50 -0.43
CA ASN A 12 -22.82 -20.27 0.27
C ASN A 12 -21.60 -20.54 -0.62
N ARG A 13 -21.80 -20.82 -1.92
CA ARG A 13 -20.67 -20.94 -2.88
C ARG A 13 -19.88 -19.65 -2.99
N GLN A 14 -20.55 -18.51 -3.01
CA GLN A 14 -19.87 -17.19 -3.03
C GLN A 14 -19.10 -16.94 -1.74
N LEU A 15 -19.66 -17.27 -0.58
CA LEU A 15 -18.97 -17.12 0.72
C LEU A 15 -17.76 -18.05 0.81
N ILE A 16 -17.86 -19.30 0.36
CA ILE A 16 -16.74 -20.25 0.33
C ILE A 16 -15.65 -19.74 -0.59
N ALA A 17 -15.98 -19.31 -1.82
CA ALA A 17 -15.00 -18.81 -2.77
C ALA A 17 -14.25 -17.60 -2.23
N PHE A 18 -14.95 -16.64 -1.63
CA PHE A 18 -14.34 -15.46 -1.05
C PHE A 18 -13.52 -15.79 0.21
N GLY A 19 -14.05 -16.65 1.10
CA GLY A 19 -13.34 -17.14 2.29
C GLY A 19 -12.04 -17.88 1.93
N SER A 20 -12.06 -18.70 0.87
CA SER A 20 -10.85 -19.38 0.37
C SER A 20 -9.80 -18.39 -0.14
N LEU A 21 -10.22 -17.31 -0.83
CA LEU A 21 -9.32 -16.26 -1.28
C LEU A 21 -8.71 -15.48 -0.10
N LEU A 22 -9.53 -15.16 0.91
CA LEU A 22 -9.02 -14.49 2.12
C LEU A 22 -8.06 -15.39 2.91
N LEU A 23 -8.37 -16.68 3.01
CA LEU A 23 -7.46 -17.65 3.64
C LEU A 23 -6.14 -17.75 2.87
N PHE A 24 -6.17 -17.89 1.54
CA PHE A 24 -4.97 -17.82 0.70
C PHE A 24 -4.16 -16.54 0.95
N SER A 25 -4.85 -15.40 1.00
CA SER A 25 -4.22 -14.10 1.23
C SER A 25 -3.60 -14.02 2.63
N ALA A 26 -4.24 -14.54 3.66
CA ALA A 26 -3.68 -14.62 5.00
C ALA A 26 -2.48 -15.57 5.05
N LEU A 27 -2.59 -16.77 4.49
CA LEU A 27 -1.50 -17.75 4.49
C LEU A 27 -0.23 -17.20 3.82
N THR A 28 -0.35 -16.55 2.65
CA THR A 28 0.81 -15.99 1.95
C THR A 28 1.47 -14.84 2.72
N ARG A 29 0.73 -14.13 3.58
CA ARG A 29 1.24 -13.01 4.38
C ARG A 29 1.79 -13.44 5.73
N PHE A 30 1.19 -14.45 6.37
CA PHE A 30 1.56 -14.86 7.74
C PHE A 30 2.53 -16.04 7.81
N ILE A 31 2.53 -16.98 6.83
CA ILE A 31 3.45 -18.10 6.85
C ILE A 31 4.88 -17.59 6.72
N ASN A 32 5.75 -18.01 7.64
CA ASN A 32 7.14 -17.59 7.72
C ASN A 32 7.33 -16.06 7.74
N LEU A 33 6.41 -15.32 8.35
CA LEU A 33 6.47 -13.86 8.43
C LEU A 33 7.73 -13.35 9.14
N GLY A 34 8.28 -14.12 10.09
CA GLY A 34 9.52 -13.81 10.78
C GLY A 34 10.81 -14.04 9.94
N ARG A 35 10.69 -14.23 8.63
CA ARG A 35 11.85 -14.38 7.72
C ARG A 35 11.89 -13.25 6.69
N PRO A 36 13.08 -12.65 6.44
CA PRO A 36 14.36 -12.81 7.15
C PRO A 36 14.24 -12.49 8.65
N ALA A 37 15.16 -13.02 9.47
CA ALA A 37 15.13 -12.81 10.92
C ALA A 37 15.66 -11.44 11.35
N GLU A 38 16.35 -10.76 10.47
CA GLU A 38 16.89 -9.42 10.64
C GLU A 38 15.93 -8.34 10.15
N LEU A 39 16.16 -7.11 10.59
CA LEU A 39 15.47 -5.92 10.06
C LEU A 39 15.92 -5.68 8.62
N VAL A 40 14.96 -5.44 7.73
CA VAL A 40 15.19 -5.21 6.31
C VAL A 40 14.85 -3.79 5.91
N PHE A 41 15.69 -3.20 5.10
CA PHE A 41 15.49 -1.85 4.55
C PHE A 41 15.11 -0.82 5.64
N ASP A 42 14.04 -0.04 5.46
CA ASP A 42 13.59 0.98 6.41
C ASP A 42 13.02 0.42 7.73
N GLU A 43 12.87 -0.92 7.88
CA GLU A 43 12.47 -1.50 9.17
C GLU A 43 13.40 -1.06 10.30
N VAL A 44 14.71 -0.83 10.00
CA VAL A 44 15.69 -0.39 10.99
C VAL A 44 15.30 0.91 11.69
N TYR A 45 14.59 1.81 11.02
CA TYR A 45 14.13 3.08 11.58
C TYR A 45 12.74 2.95 12.23
N TYR A 46 11.83 2.24 11.56
CA TYR A 46 10.42 2.22 12.00
C TYR A 46 10.18 1.27 13.17
N VAL A 47 10.93 0.17 13.24
CA VAL A 47 10.86 -0.76 14.39
C VAL A 47 11.52 -0.11 15.61
N ASP A 48 12.61 0.63 15.41
CA ASP A 48 13.27 1.33 16.51
C ASP A 48 12.37 2.42 17.09
N GLY A 49 11.82 3.30 16.25
CA GLY A 49 10.81 4.25 16.70
C GLY A 49 9.57 3.61 17.34
N ALA A 50 9.16 2.40 16.90
CA ALA A 50 8.07 1.66 17.56
C ALA A 50 8.45 1.18 18.96
N ARG A 51 9.73 0.78 19.19
CA ARG A 51 10.26 0.45 20.51
C ARG A 51 10.25 1.66 21.43
N ASP A 52 10.65 2.82 20.93
CA ASP A 52 10.58 4.08 21.67
C ASP A 52 9.17 4.43 22.13
N PHE A 53 8.17 4.27 21.25
CA PHE A 53 6.77 4.47 21.64
C PHE A 53 6.30 3.51 22.73
N LEU A 54 6.79 2.26 22.75
CA LEU A 54 6.47 1.30 23.82
C LEU A 54 7.19 1.63 25.13
N ALA A 55 8.41 2.16 25.07
CA ALA A 55 9.23 2.47 26.23
C ALA A 55 8.85 3.81 26.87
N ALA A 56 8.64 4.84 26.07
CA ALA A 56 8.51 6.23 26.54
C ALA A 56 7.22 6.94 26.04
N GLY A 57 6.43 6.33 25.16
CA GLY A 57 5.26 6.95 24.55
C GLY A 57 5.57 8.00 23.48
N VAL A 58 6.84 8.17 23.15
CA VAL A 58 7.37 9.15 22.20
C VAL A 58 8.67 8.63 21.59
N GLU A 59 9.06 9.10 20.41
CA GLU A 59 10.40 8.86 19.87
C GLU A 59 11.43 9.70 20.63
N LEU A 60 12.47 9.04 21.12
CA LEU A 60 13.45 9.62 22.03
C LEU A 60 14.48 10.45 21.29
N ASP A 61 15.03 11.46 21.97
CA ASP A 61 16.21 12.19 21.54
C ASP A 61 17.46 11.51 22.12
N ASN A 62 17.93 10.44 21.50
CA ASN A 62 19.10 9.70 21.96
C ASN A 62 20.42 10.13 21.28
N GLY A 63 20.38 11.25 20.53
CA GLY A 63 21.56 11.83 19.86
C GLY A 63 22.02 11.06 18.62
N ALA A 64 21.37 9.96 18.25
CA ALA A 64 21.53 9.36 16.95
C ALA A 64 20.79 10.23 15.90
N ALA A 65 21.30 10.27 14.68
CA ALA A 65 20.60 10.87 13.55
C ALA A 65 19.39 9.97 13.18
N GLU A 66 18.56 9.69 14.16
CA GLU A 66 17.37 8.87 13.95
C GLU A 66 16.39 9.62 13.08
N PHE A 67 15.85 8.87 12.17
CA PHE A 67 15.00 9.36 11.12
C PHE A 67 13.59 9.64 11.63
N ILE A 68 13.45 10.65 12.46
CA ILE A 68 12.18 11.11 13.00
C ILE A 68 11.47 12.01 11.96
N VAL A 69 11.41 11.53 10.74
CA VAL A 69 10.87 12.30 9.60
C VAL A 69 9.45 11.90 9.20
N HIS A 70 8.85 10.98 9.93
CA HIS A 70 7.48 10.55 9.70
C HIS A 70 6.63 10.66 10.97
N PRO A 71 5.34 11.02 10.87
CA PRO A 71 4.43 11.09 11.99
C PRO A 71 4.20 9.72 12.68
N PRO A 72 3.64 9.69 13.89
CA PRO A 72 3.64 8.52 14.78
C PRO A 72 2.77 7.33 14.37
N ILE A 73 1.63 7.51 13.65
CA ILE A 73 0.56 6.50 13.49
C ILE A 73 1.06 5.16 12.91
N GLY A 74 1.92 5.20 11.90
CA GLY A 74 2.45 3.97 11.29
C GLY A 74 3.34 3.19 12.25
N LYS A 75 4.14 3.90 13.07
CA LYS A 75 5.00 3.30 14.09
C LYS A 75 4.18 2.74 15.27
N TRP A 76 3.07 3.38 15.63
CA TRP A 76 2.12 2.82 16.60
C TRP A 76 1.52 1.50 16.13
N ALA A 77 1.24 1.36 14.83
CA ALA A 77 0.75 0.09 14.29
C ALA A 77 1.81 -1.02 14.40
N ILE A 78 3.10 -0.69 14.19
CA ILE A 78 4.22 -1.63 14.39
C ILE A 78 4.36 -1.95 15.88
N ALA A 79 4.34 -0.93 16.76
CA ALA A 79 4.40 -1.07 18.22
C ALA A 79 3.30 -2.00 18.75
N LEU A 80 2.07 -1.92 18.21
CA LEU A 80 0.98 -2.83 18.56
C LEU A 80 1.34 -4.30 18.28
N GLY A 81 1.99 -4.59 17.15
CA GLY A 81 2.44 -5.94 16.82
C GLY A 81 3.52 -6.43 17.79
N ILE A 82 4.49 -5.57 18.15
CA ILE A 82 5.52 -5.88 19.15
C ILE A 82 4.89 -6.12 20.53
N GLN A 83 3.94 -5.29 20.94
CA GLN A 83 3.24 -5.43 22.22
C GLN A 83 2.47 -6.76 22.35
N LEU A 84 1.88 -7.22 21.26
CA LEU A 84 1.05 -8.44 21.25
C LEU A 84 1.86 -9.72 21.12
N PHE A 85 2.97 -9.70 20.35
CA PHE A 85 3.71 -10.91 19.94
C PHE A 85 5.20 -10.88 20.31
N GLY A 86 5.61 -9.86 21.07
CA GLY A 86 6.99 -9.68 21.49
C GLY A 86 7.86 -8.97 20.45
N ASP A 87 9.01 -8.46 20.89
CA ASP A 87 10.01 -7.82 20.04
C ASP A 87 10.77 -8.88 19.22
N SER A 88 10.17 -9.26 18.12
CA SER A 88 10.62 -10.32 17.22
C SER A 88 10.24 -10.00 15.78
N PRO A 89 10.90 -10.61 14.78
CA PRO A 89 10.57 -10.39 13.37
C PRO A 89 9.10 -10.62 13.02
N PHE A 90 8.44 -11.55 13.70
CA PHE A 90 7.00 -11.76 13.56
C PHE A 90 6.20 -10.59 14.16
N GLY A 91 6.56 -10.16 15.38
CA GLY A 91 5.88 -9.04 16.06
C GLY A 91 5.98 -7.75 15.27
N TRP A 92 7.16 -7.39 14.74
CA TRP A 92 7.37 -6.18 13.94
C TRP A 92 6.44 -6.11 12.72
N ARG A 93 6.25 -7.25 12.03
CA ARG A 93 5.55 -7.36 10.74
C ARG A 93 4.08 -7.74 10.86
N PHE A 94 3.62 -8.14 12.05
CA PHE A 94 2.25 -8.63 12.27
C PHE A 94 1.19 -7.65 11.79
N SER A 95 1.29 -6.38 12.20
CA SER A 95 0.30 -5.37 11.84
C SER A 95 0.25 -5.10 10.33
N ALA A 96 1.41 -5.13 9.65
CA ALA A 96 1.48 -5.02 8.20
C ALA A 96 0.78 -6.20 7.50
N ALA A 97 1.00 -7.44 7.98
CA ALA A 97 0.37 -8.64 7.44
C ALA A 97 -1.16 -8.65 7.64
N LEU A 98 -1.61 -8.20 8.81
CA LEU A 98 -3.04 -8.07 9.13
C LEU A 98 -3.70 -7.03 8.21
N ILE A 99 -3.16 -5.83 8.14
CA ILE A 99 -3.68 -4.73 7.31
C ILE A 99 -3.65 -5.10 5.83
N GLY A 100 -2.57 -5.73 5.36
CA GLY A 100 -2.49 -6.22 3.99
C GLY A 100 -3.56 -7.28 3.68
N THR A 101 -3.88 -8.15 4.62
CA THR A 101 -4.98 -9.13 4.46
C THR A 101 -6.34 -8.43 4.44
N ILE A 102 -6.57 -7.47 5.34
CA ILE A 102 -7.83 -6.68 5.38
C ILE A 102 -7.98 -5.83 4.11
N SER A 103 -6.91 -5.37 3.49
CA SER A 103 -6.95 -4.63 2.22
C SER A 103 -7.58 -5.45 1.09
N ILE A 104 -7.40 -6.78 1.06
CA ILE A 104 -8.05 -7.66 0.09
C ILE A 104 -9.58 -7.67 0.28
N LEU A 105 -10.04 -7.77 1.53
CA LEU A 105 -11.47 -7.64 1.85
C LEU A 105 -12.00 -6.26 1.41
N LEU A 106 -11.24 -5.22 1.69
CA LEU A 106 -11.65 -3.84 1.39
C LEU A 106 -11.78 -3.59 -0.12
N VAL A 107 -10.83 -4.07 -0.92
CA VAL A 107 -10.91 -4.01 -2.40
C VAL A 107 -12.12 -4.79 -2.93
N PHE A 108 -12.42 -5.97 -2.36
CA PHE A 108 -13.64 -6.70 -2.68
C PHE A 108 -14.91 -5.87 -2.43
N LEU A 109 -15.01 -5.25 -1.25
CA LEU A 109 -16.16 -4.43 -0.86
C LEU A 109 -16.31 -3.18 -1.75
N ILE A 110 -15.20 -2.53 -2.08
CA ILE A 110 -15.15 -1.39 -3.01
C ILE A 110 -15.66 -1.82 -4.40
N ALA A 111 -15.14 -2.92 -4.94
CA ALA A 111 -15.56 -3.42 -6.24
C ALA A 111 -17.03 -3.85 -6.23
N ARG A 112 -17.56 -4.40 -5.11
CA ARG A 112 -19.00 -4.67 -4.93
C ARG A 112 -19.84 -3.40 -5.02
N LYS A 113 -19.36 -2.31 -4.47
CA LYS A 113 -20.06 -1.02 -4.49
C LYS A 113 -19.98 -0.35 -5.85
N LEU A 114 -18.85 -0.44 -6.55
CA LEU A 114 -18.66 0.19 -7.86
C LEU A 114 -19.33 -0.58 -9.00
N PHE A 115 -19.29 -1.92 -8.98
CA PHE A 115 -19.65 -2.76 -10.12
C PHE A 115 -20.85 -3.70 -9.86
N THR A 116 -21.32 -3.80 -8.62
CA THR A 116 -22.47 -4.66 -8.19
C THR A 116 -22.37 -6.15 -8.58
N SER A 117 -21.26 -6.60 -9.19
CA SER A 117 -21.02 -7.95 -9.68
C SER A 117 -20.10 -8.73 -8.75
N PHE A 118 -20.51 -9.94 -8.34
CA PHE A 118 -19.66 -10.82 -7.54
C PHE A 118 -18.39 -11.23 -8.32
N PHE A 119 -18.51 -11.52 -9.63
CA PHE A 119 -17.37 -11.86 -10.46
C PHE A 119 -16.32 -10.74 -10.47
N LEU A 120 -16.73 -9.49 -10.71
CA LEU A 120 -15.82 -8.35 -10.74
C LEU A 120 -15.20 -8.08 -9.36
N SER A 121 -15.94 -8.30 -8.29
CA SER A 121 -15.42 -8.16 -6.92
C SER A 121 -14.39 -9.22 -6.57
N MET A 122 -14.63 -10.47 -6.97
CA MET A 122 -13.66 -11.55 -6.85
C MET A 122 -12.42 -11.29 -7.70
N THR A 123 -12.60 -10.78 -8.92
CA THR A 123 -11.48 -10.38 -9.79
C THR A 123 -10.62 -9.31 -9.12
N ALA A 124 -11.22 -8.25 -8.57
CA ALA A 124 -10.49 -7.20 -7.87
C ALA A 124 -9.68 -7.74 -6.68
N ALA A 125 -10.32 -8.54 -5.82
CA ALA A 125 -9.68 -9.14 -4.67
C ALA A 125 -8.58 -10.14 -5.07
N SER A 126 -8.79 -10.93 -6.12
CA SER A 126 -7.79 -11.87 -6.64
C SER A 126 -6.57 -11.16 -7.22
N LEU A 127 -6.76 -10.12 -8.03
CA LEU A 127 -5.67 -9.32 -8.58
C LEU A 127 -4.86 -8.65 -7.46
N MET A 128 -5.54 -8.10 -6.43
CA MET A 128 -4.88 -7.51 -5.27
C MET A 128 -4.10 -8.56 -4.47
N ALA A 129 -4.63 -9.78 -4.31
CA ALA A 129 -3.96 -10.88 -3.61
C ALA A 129 -2.73 -11.41 -4.37
N LEU A 130 -2.75 -11.32 -5.70
CA LEU A 130 -1.71 -11.79 -6.63
C LEU A 130 -0.73 -10.67 -7.05
N ASP A 131 -0.70 -9.55 -6.33
CA ASP A 131 0.31 -8.52 -6.55
C ASP A 131 1.52 -8.71 -5.62
N GLY A 132 2.71 -8.79 -6.24
CA GLY A 132 3.96 -9.00 -5.52
C GLY A 132 4.35 -7.83 -4.64
N LEU A 133 4.19 -6.58 -5.12
CA LEU A 133 4.48 -5.39 -4.31
C LEU A 133 3.60 -5.36 -3.06
N HIS A 134 2.29 -5.59 -3.21
CA HIS A 134 1.38 -5.61 -2.08
C HIS A 134 1.70 -6.75 -1.11
N LEU A 135 2.14 -7.91 -1.61
CA LEU A 135 2.56 -9.02 -0.76
C LEU A 135 3.81 -8.67 0.04
N VAL A 136 4.87 -8.17 -0.60
CA VAL A 136 6.13 -7.77 0.08
C VAL A 136 5.85 -6.71 1.14
N MET A 137 5.13 -5.64 0.78
CA MET A 137 4.77 -4.57 1.71
C MET A 137 3.89 -5.04 2.87
N SER A 138 3.11 -6.11 2.69
CA SER A 138 2.35 -6.76 3.77
C SER A 138 3.22 -7.65 4.68
N ARG A 139 4.48 -7.88 4.34
CA ARG A 139 5.42 -8.74 5.06
C ARG A 139 6.62 -8.00 5.62
N THR A 140 6.61 -6.67 5.49
CA THR A 140 7.65 -5.77 6.00
C THR A 140 7.02 -4.67 6.86
N ALA A 141 7.71 -4.28 7.92
CA ALA A 141 7.23 -3.25 8.87
C ALA A 141 7.51 -1.84 8.33
N LEU A 142 6.98 -1.53 7.14
CA LEU A 142 7.09 -0.21 6.52
C LEU A 142 5.79 0.59 6.65
N LEU A 143 5.89 1.92 6.66
CA LEU A 143 4.74 2.81 6.89
C LEU A 143 3.78 2.83 5.69
N ASP A 144 4.27 2.56 4.50
CA ASP A 144 3.54 2.73 3.24
C ASP A 144 2.34 1.79 3.09
N ILE A 145 2.38 0.59 3.69
CA ILE A 145 1.23 -0.33 3.68
C ILE A 145 0.06 0.23 4.52
N PHE A 146 0.34 0.88 5.66
CA PHE A 146 -0.67 1.53 6.48
C PHE A 146 -1.24 2.76 5.78
N LEU A 147 -0.39 3.58 5.14
CA LEU A 147 -0.80 4.70 4.30
C LEU A 147 -1.77 4.23 3.19
N SER A 148 -1.38 3.22 2.41
CA SER A 148 -2.20 2.65 1.34
C SER A 148 -3.55 2.16 1.85
N PHE A 149 -3.56 1.46 2.98
CA PHE A 149 -4.79 0.99 3.62
C PHE A 149 -5.72 2.14 4.03
N PHE A 150 -5.20 3.18 4.68
CA PHE A 150 -6.03 4.32 5.10
C PHE A 150 -6.58 5.08 3.89
N ILE A 151 -5.82 5.28 2.83
CA ILE A 151 -6.30 5.89 1.58
C ILE A 151 -7.42 5.02 0.98
N LEU A 152 -7.24 3.70 0.92
CA LEU A 152 -8.22 2.76 0.41
C LEU A 152 -9.50 2.73 1.27
N LEU A 153 -9.36 2.77 2.59
CA LEU A 153 -10.49 2.83 3.53
C LEU A 153 -11.26 4.16 3.39
N ALA A 154 -10.55 5.28 3.24
CA ALA A 154 -11.18 6.57 2.98
C ALA A 154 -11.99 6.54 1.67
N PHE A 155 -11.45 5.92 0.60
CA PHE A 155 -12.19 5.71 -0.64
C PHE A 155 -13.49 4.92 -0.44
N TYR A 156 -13.42 3.81 0.30
CA TYR A 156 -14.59 3.01 0.63
C TYR A 156 -15.65 3.82 1.39
N LEU A 157 -15.22 4.60 2.38
CA LEU A 157 -16.12 5.44 3.18
C LEU A 157 -16.77 6.56 2.36
N VAL A 158 -16.03 7.14 1.41
CA VAL A 158 -16.57 8.12 0.44
C VAL A 158 -17.64 7.48 -0.45
N LEU A 159 -17.43 6.23 -0.89
CA LEU A 159 -18.45 5.47 -1.64
C LEU A 159 -19.69 5.14 -0.80
N GLN A 160 -19.60 5.19 0.52
CA GLN A 160 -20.69 5.00 1.48
C GLN A 160 -21.33 6.32 1.95
N ASP A 161 -20.90 7.46 1.38
CA ASP A 161 -21.28 8.82 1.81
C ASP A 161 -20.95 9.13 3.29
N ARG A 162 -20.00 8.39 3.89
CA ARG A 162 -19.55 8.56 5.28
C ARG A 162 -18.38 9.54 5.37
N TYR A 163 -18.61 10.80 4.99
CA TYR A 163 -17.55 11.80 4.84
C TYR A 163 -16.79 12.12 6.12
N TRP A 164 -17.44 12.16 7.30
CA TRP A 164 -16.77 12.37 8.58
C TRP A 164 -15.79 11.24 8.91
N ALA A 165 -16.22 10.00 8.73
CA ALA A 165 -15.35 8.84 8.93
C ALA A 165 -14.18 8.83 7.91
N ALA A 166 -14.45 9.19 6.65
CA ALA A 166 -13.40 9.33 5.63
C ALA A 166 -12.38 10.41 6.03
N ALA A 167 -12.83 11.53 6.58
CA ALA A 167 -11.98 12.62 7.03
C ALA A 167 -11.09 12.20 8.22
N ILE A 168 -11.64 11.46 9.20
CA ILE A 168 -10.86 10.89 10.31
C ILE A 168 -9.80 9.94 9.79
N VAL A 169 -10.17 9.04 8.87
CA VAL A 169 -9.24 8.08 8.26
C VAL A 169 -8.15 8.78 7.45
N MET A 170 -8.47 9.86 6.75
CA MET A 170 -7.45 10.67 6.06
C MET A 170 -6.51 11.38 7.04
N GLY A 171 -6.98 11.76 8.25
CA GLY A 171 -6.14 12.22 9.33
C GLY A 171 -5.17 11.16 9.85
N LEU A 172 -5.62 9.89 9.95
CA LEU A 172 -4.76 8.75 10.25
C LEU A 172 -3.72 8.50 9.14
N ALA A 173 -4.13 8.61 7.87
CA ALA A 173 -3.21 8.54 6.74
C ALA A 173 -2.13 9.63 6.80
N LEU A 174 -2.52 10.88 7.08
CA LEU A 174 -1.61 12.01 7.23
C LEU A 174 -0.68 11.81 8.44
N GLY A 175 -1.20 11.29 9.56
CA GLY A 175 -0.43 10.91 10.75
C GLY A 175 0.46 9.67 10.55
N THR A 176 0.37 9.00 9.40
CA THR A 176 1.27 7.92 9.00
C THR A 176 2.38 8.44 8.07
N LYS A 177 2.01 9.19 7.02
CA LYS A 177 2.97 9.73 6.05
C LYS A 177 2.41 10.98 5.36
N TRP A 178 3.22 12.03 5.25
CA TRP A 178 2.76 13.32 4.71
C TRP A 178 2.26 13.29 3.27
N SER A 179 2.67 12.30 2.48
CA SER A 179 2.16 12.13 1.11
C SER A 179 0.64 11.93 1.03
N ALA A 180 -0.03 11.57 2.14
CA ALA A 180 -1.50 11.56 2.24
C ALA A 180 -2.14 12.94 1.96
N ILE A 181 -1.39 14.05 2.15
CA ILE A 181 -1.91 15.42 1.93
C ILE A 181 -2.41 15.62 0.51
N TYR A 182 -1.78 15.00 -0.48
CA TYR A 182 -2.16 15.14 -1.88
C TYR A 182 -3.53 14.51 -2.16
N VAL A 183 -3.79 13.34 -1.58
CA VAL A 183 -5.10 12.67 -1.69
C VAL A 183 -6.15 13.44 -0.91
N LEU A 184 -5.82 13.90 0.31
CA LEU A 184 -6.72 14.69 1.16
C LEU A 184 -7.14 15.99 0.45
N ALA A 185 -6.19 16.72 -0.12
CA ALA A 185 -6.46 17.96 -0.84
C ALA A 185 -7.31 17.73 -2.10
N ALA A 186 -6.97 16.71 -2.90
CA ALA A 186 -7.72 16.37 -4.11
C ALA A 186 -9.16 15.94 -3.78
N LEU A 187 -9.34 15.12 -2.74
CA LEU A 187 -10.65 14.67 -2.28
C LEU A 187 -11.47 15.84 -1.71
N GLY A 188 -10.89 16.65 -0.85
CA GLY A 188 -11.53 17.83 -0.28
C GLY A 188 -12.00 18.80 -1.36
N LEU A 189 -11.14 19.10 -2.34
CA LEU A 189 -11.47 19.95 -3.48
C LEU A 189 -12.58 19.35 -4.36
N TYR A 190 -12.49 18.04 -4.66
CA TYR A 190 -13.53 17.35 -5.42
C TYR A 190 -14.90 17.44 -4.73
N LEU A 191 -14.96 17.18 -3.42
CA LEU A 191 -16.22 17.24 -2.67
C LEU A 191 -16.74 18.68 -2.54
N LEU A 192 -15.84 19.66 -2.37
CA LEU A 192 -16.20 21.08 -2.33
C LEU A 192 -16.88 21.53 -3.63
N ILE A 193 -16.31 21.15 -4.77
CA ILE A 193 -16.83 21.50 -6.11
C ILE A 193 -18.14 20.75 -6.39
N ARG A 194 -18.20 19.44 -6.07
CA ARG A 194 -19.34 18.58 -6.34
C ARG A 194 -20.56 18.98 -5.51
N ASP A 195 -20.37 19.10 -4.19
CA ASP A 195 -21.46 19.25 -3.23
C ASP A 195 -21.77 20.70 -2.89
N ARG A 196 -20.85 21.62 -3.25
CA ARG A 196 -20.92 23.07 -2.99
C ARG A 196 -21.17 23.42 -1.51
N LYS A 197 -20.73 22.54 -0.59
CA LYS A 197 -20.82 22.75 0.86
C LYS A 197 -19.61 23.52 1.37
N PHE A 198 -19.50 24.79 0.98
CA PHE A 198 -18.32 25.65 1.22
C PHE A 198 -17.95 25.86 2.68
N PHE A 199 -18.85 25.61 3.60
CA PHE A 199 -18.56 25.66 5.04
C PHE A 199 -18.25 24.26 5.61
N MET A 200 -19.08 23.26 5.29
CA MET A 200 -18.97 21.93 5.88
C MET A 200 -17.77 21.13 5.37
N THR A 201 -17.47 21.20 4.07
CA THR A 201 -16.37 20.43 3.47
C THR A 201 -14.99 20.86 4.01
N PRO A 202 -14.66 22.15 4.22
CA PRO A 202 -13.43 22.54 4.89
C PRO A 202 -13.32 22.05 6.34
N ILE A 203 -14.44 22.00 7.09
CA ILE A 203 -14.44 21.42 8.44
C ILE A 203 -14.14 19.92 8.35
N GLN A 204 -14.83 19.20 7.47
CA GLN A 204 -14.63 17.75 7.31
C GLN A 204 -13.20 17.41 6.83
N PHE A 205 -12.74 18.01 5.72
CA PHE A 205 -11.49 17.60 5.05
C PHE A 205 -10.32 18.59 5.28
N GLY A 206 -10.49 19.61 6.10
CA GLY A 206 -9.44 20.50 6.59
C GLY A 206 -9.22 20.31 8.09
N VAL A 207 -10.21 20.74 8.88
CA VAL A 207 -10.09 20.75 10.36
C VAL A 207 -9.99 19.34 10.95
N THR A 208 -10.89 18.42 10.57
CA THR A 208 -10.93 17.06 11.16
C THR A 208 -9.63 16.28 10.95
N PRO A 209 -9.06 16.16 9.72
CA PRO A 209 -7.79 15.48 9.55
C PRO A 209 -6.64 16.14 10.32
N LEU A 210 -6.64 17.48 10.42
CA LEU A 210 -5.63 18.21 11.19
C LEU A 210 -5.73 17.87 12.67
N LEU A 211 -6.94 17.81 13.25
CA LEU A 211 -7.12 17.45 14.66
C LEU A 211 -6.67 16.01 14.94
N VAL A 212 -6.98 15.05 14.02
CA VAL A 212 -6.51 13.67 14.14
C VAL A 212 -4.99 13.60 14.03
N TYR A 213 -4.40 14.35 13.10
CA TYR A 213 -2.96 14.49 12.98
C TYR A 213 -2.31 15.02 14.27
N LEU A 214 -2.82 16.12 14.81
CA LEU A 214 -2.31 16.71 16.06
C LEU A 214 -2.49 15.76 17.24
N PHE A 215 -3.58 14.98 17.28
CA PHE A 215 -3.77 13.96 18.29
C PHE A 215 -2.66 12.90 18.28
N SER A 216 -2.11 12.56 17.12
CA SER A 216 -1.00 11.60 17.03
C SER A 216 0.29 12.10 17.71
N TRP A 217 0.42 13.41 17.95
CA TRP A 217 1.55 14.03 18.64
C TRP A 217 1.35 14.15 20.16
N THR A 218 0.26 13.59 20.72
CA THR A 218 -0.05 13.72 22.15
C THR A 218 1.10 13.22 23.03
N GLY A 219 1.72 12.08 22.72
CA GLY A 219 2.88 11.56 23.47
C GLY A 219 4.02 12.58 23.51
N TRP A 220 4.33 13.19 22.38
CA TRP A 220 5.38 14.20 22.28
C TRP A 220 5.06 15.48 23.09
N PHE A 221 3.79 15.87 23.21
CA PHE A 221 3.40 16.98 24.08
C PHE A 221 3.47 16.66 25.56
N LEU A 222 3.23 15.40 25.93
CA LEU A 222 3.19 14.95 27.33
C LEU A 222 4.55 14.52 27.88
N SER A 223 5.55 14.28 27.02
CA SER A 223 6.90 13.90 27.39
C SER A 223 7.86 15.06 27.18
N ASP A 224 8.87 15.16 28.03
CA ASP A 224 9.99 16.08 27.85
C ASP A 224 11.17 15.42 27.09
N ASP A 225 11.13 14.10 26.87
CA ASP A 225 12.21 13.32 26.25
C ASP A 225 12.10 13.19 24.73
N GLY A 226 11.00 13.71 24.16
CA GLY A 226 10.76 13.63 22.73
C GLY A 226 11.80 14.41 21.91
N TRP A 227 12.15 13.89 20.73
CA TRP A 227 13.10 14.54 19.84
C TRP A 227 12.73 16.01 19.63
N SER A 228 13.73 16.88 19.82
CA SER A 228 13.59 18.35 19.70
C SER A 228 12.50 18.98 20.58
N ARG A 229 12.01 18.28 21.64
CA ARG A 229 10.93 18.77 22.54
C ARG A 229 11.35 20.03 23.27
N ASN A 230 12.62 20.12 23.65
CA ASN A 230 13.20 21.20 24.42
C ASN A 230 13.96 22.24 23.57
N HIS A 231 13.73 22.28 22.24
CA HIS A 231 14.28 23.29 21.35
C HIS A 231 13.90 24.72 21.79
N SER A 232 12.70 24.89 22.32
CA SER A 232 12.19 26.15 22.88
C SER A 232 11.46 25.89 24.20
N SER A 233 11.35 26.91 25.05
CA SER A 233 10.49 26.88 26.26
C SER A 233 9.00 26.75 25.92
N ASN A 234 8.60 27.03 24.67
CA ASN A 234 7.24 26.88 24.18
C ASN A 234 7.11 25.60 23.35
N ALA A 235 6.34 24.63 23.83
CA ALA A 235 6.10 23.36 23.15
C ALA A 235 5.59 23.50 21.71
N LEU A 236 4.74 24.48 21.43
CA LEU A 236 4.25 24.71 20.07
C LEU A 236 5.37 25.22 19.14
N ALA A 237 6.25 26.10 19.63
CA ALA A 237 7.42 26.55 18.87
C ALA A 237 8.38 25.38 18.57
N SER A 238 8.60 24.48 19.56
CA SER A 238 9.38 23.26 19.37
C SER A 238 8.74 22.32 18.33
N LEU A 239 7.40 22.15 18.35
CA LEU A 239 6.69 21.34 17.35
C LEU A 239 6.81 21.96 15.94
N ILE A 240 6.71 23.27 15.81
CA ILE A 240 6.91 23.96 14.52
C ILE A 240 8.35 23.75 14.02
N HIS A 241 9.34 23.83 14.90
CA HIS A 241 10.72 23.52 14.56
C HIS A 241 10.85 22.07 14.06
N TYR A 242 10.32 21.11 14.82
CA TYR A 242 10.29 19.69 14.42
C TYR A 242 9.73 19.52 13.00
N HIS A 243 8.57 20.11 12.71
CA HIS A 243 7.95 20.03 11.40
C HIS A 243 8.75 20.70 10.29
N ARG A 244 9.51 21.77 10.62
CA ARG A 244 10.45 22.39 9.67
C ARG A 244 11.60 21.43 9.33
N GLU A 245 12.16 20.75 10.33
CA GLU A 245 13.22 19.76 10.09
C GLU A 245 12.72 18.58 9.26
N MET A 246 11.50 18.06 9.54
CA MET A 246 10.86 17.07 8.69
C MET A 246 10.71 17.56 7.25
N LEU A 247 10.25 18.80 7.06
CA LEU A 247 10.08 19.39 5.73
C LEU A 247 11.42 19.56 5.02
N ASN A 248 12.42 20.11 5.71
CA ASN A 248 13.77 20.27 5.20
C ASN A 248 14.33 18.92 4.71
N PHE A 249 14.21 17.87 5.54
CA PHE A 249 14.64 16.54 5.17
C PHE A 249 13.91 16.06 3.89
N HIS A 250 12.60 16.15 3.84
CA HIS A 250 11.83 15.67 2.69
C HIS A 250 12.08 16.45 1.39
N THR A 251 12.48 17.72 1.48
CA THR A 251 12.76 18.56 0.32
C THR A 251 14.23 18.53 -0.11
N SER A 252 15.16 18.19 0.78
CA SER A 252 16.60 18.18 0.52
C SER A 252 17.18 16.77 0.28
N LEU A 253 16.39 15.71 0.39
CA LEU A 253 16.86 14.34 0.19
C LEU A 253 17.17 14.08 -1.28
N THR A 254 18.44 14.24 -1.65
CA THR A 254 18.99 14.01 -3.00
C THR A 254 20.15 13.03 -3.02
N THR A 255 20.41 12.36 -1.88
CA THR A 255 21.49 11.36 -1.77
C THR A 255 21.21 10.19 -2.70
N ASP A 256 22.17 9.85 -3.54
CA ASP A 256 22.07 8.70 -4.43
C ASP A 256 21.91 7.39 -3.65
N HIS A 257 21.03 6.55 -4.14
CA HIS A 257 20.81 5.21 -3.60
C HIS A 257 20.72 4.18 -4.73
N SER A 258 21.35 3.03 -4.58
CA SER A 258 21.42 1.98 -5.62
C SER A 258 20.05 1.52 -6.12
N TYR A 259 19.02 1.56 -5.27
CA TYR A 259 17.64 1.19 -5.60
C TYR A 259 16.71 2.40 -5.81
N GLN A 260 17.26 3.61 -5.97
CA GLN A 260 16.40 4.75 -6.28
C GLN A 260 15.69 4.56 -7.63
N ALA A 261 14.45 5.01 -7.69
CA ALA A 261 13.62 4.91 -8.87
C ALA A 261 12.81 6.18 -9.05
N SER A 262 12.99 6.87 -10.17
CA SER A 262 12.15 8.02 -10.53
C SER A 262 10.70 7.60 -10.70
N ALA A 263 9.76 8.47 -10.31
CA ALA A 263 8.34 8.13 -10.26
C ALA A 263 7.76 7.63 -11.62
N TRP A 264 8.25 8.13 -12.75
CA TRP A 264 7.82 7.67 -14.07
C TRP A 264 8.20 6.20 -14.34
N ASN A 265 9.26 5.68 -13.69
CA ASN A 265 9.68 4.27 -13.81
C ASN A 265 8.76 3.31 -13.04
N TRP A 266 7.99 3.80 -12.06
CA TRP A 266 7.19 2.93 -11.20
C TRP A 266 6.13 2.15 -11.97
N LEU A 267 5.46 2.80 -12.94
CA LEU A 267 4.40 2.17 -13.73
C LEU A 267 4.89 1.04 -14.65
N VAL A 268 6.15 1.08 -15.04
CA VAL A 268 6.76 0.09 -15.94
C VAL A 268 7.66 -0.92 -15.22
N LEU A 269 7.75 -0.85 -13.88
CA LEU A 269 8.64 -1.70 -13.07
C LEU A 269 10.13 -1.50 -13.42
N GLY A 270 10.53 -0.26 -13.72
CA GLY A 270 11.85 0.03 -14.24
C GLY A 270 12.99 -0.25 -13.25
N ARG A 271 12.77 0.00 -11.95
CA ARG A 271 13.73 -0.27 -10.87
C ARG A 271 12.99 -0.68 -9.60
N PRO A 272 12.69 -1.97 -9.36
CA PRO A 272 12.16 -2.45 -8.09
C PRO A 272 13.19 -2.29 -6.96
N THR A 273 12.73 -2.34 -5.73
CA THR A 273 13.59 -2.14 -4.56
C THR A 273 13.86 -3.47 -3.88
N SER A 274 15.12 -3.90 -3.82
CA SER A 274 15.52 -5.04 -3.01
C SER A 274 15.61 -4.62 -1.54
N PHE A 275 14.77 -5.21 -0.69
CA PHE A 275 14.76 -4.96 0.74
C PHE A 275 15.77 -5.80 1.50
N PHE A 276 16.14 -6.93 0.92
CA PHE A 276 17.09 -7.86 1.50
C PHE A 276 17.73 -8.70 0.40
N TYR A 277 19.04 -8.93 0.49
CA TYR A 277 19.76 -9.89 -0.33
C TYR A 277 20.84 -10.59 0.50
N ALA A 278 20.92 -11.91 0.37
CA ALA A 278 21.95 -12.74 0.98
C ALA A 278 22.36 -13.89 0.07
N THR A 279 23.52 -14.47 0.31
CA THR A 279 24.09 -15.62 -0.40
C THR A 279 24.27 -16.81 0.55
N PRO A 280 23.18 -17.47 0.96
CA PRO A 280 23.26 -18.63 1.86
C PRO A 280 23.86 -19.84 1.13
N ASN A 281 24.36 -20.81 1.92
CA ASN A 281 25.06 -22.01 1.39
C ASN A 281 24.18 -23.27 1.45
N ASN A 282 22.84 -23.15 1.42
CA ASN A 282 21.93 -24.25 1.74
C ASN A 282 20.83 -24.50 0.69
N CYS A 283 21.07 -24.17 -0.59
CA CYS A 283 20.13 -24.43 -1.67
C CYS A 283 20.40 -25.73 -2.45
N GLY A 284 21.43 -26.47 -2.09
CA GLY A 284 21.83 -27.69 -2.81
C GLY A 284 22.63 -27.44 -4.08
N SER A 285 23.17 -26.25 -4.28
CA SER A 285 24.00 -25.81 -5.41
C SER A 285 25.22 -25.04 -4.88
N ASP A 286 26.24 -24.86 -5.71
CA ASP A 286 27.50 -24.16 -5.35
C ASP A 286 27.26 -22.65 -5.09
N SER A 287 26.20 -22.08 -5.62
CA SER A 287 25.86 -20.66 -5.47
C SER A 287 24.36 -20.50 -5.23
N CYS A 288 24.01 -19.82 -4.14
CA CYS A 288 22.63 -19.57 -3.73
C CYS A 288 22.37 -18.08 -3.59
N SER A 289 21.12 -17.69 -3.83
CA SER A 289 20.63 -16.33 -3.64
C SER A 289 19.33 -16.35 -2.84
N GLN A 290 19.20 -15.42 -1.92
CA GLN A 290 17.97 -15.17 -1.17
C GLN A 290 17.66 -13.66 -1.25
N GLU A 291 16.47 -13.32 -1.71
CA GLU A 291 16.10 -11.92 -1.88
C GLU A 291 14.66 -11.67 -1.44
N VAL A 292 14.42 -10.49 -0.85
CA VAL A 292 13.09 -9.91 -0.69
C VAL A 292 13.00 -8.71 -1.62
N LEU A 293 12.38 -8.90 -2.78
CA LEU A 293 12.28 -7.90 -3.84
C LEU A 293 10.89 -7.26 -3.86
N ALA A 294 10.80 -5.98 -3.54
CA ALA A 294 9.59 -5.19 -3.73
C ALA A 294 9.37 -4.95 -5.23
N LEU A 295 8.74 -5.93 -5.87
CA LEU A 295 8.42 -5.96 -7.30
C LEU A 295 6.93 -6.25 -7.45
N GLY A 296 6.19 -5.44 -8.19
CA GLY A 296 4.83 -5.77 -8.61
C GLY A 296 4.81 -6.97 -9.56
N THR A 297 3.73 -7.74 -9.56
CA THR A 297 3.59 -8.84 -10.53
C THR A 297 3.57 -8.27 -11.95
N PRO A 298 4.57 -8.56 -12.82
CA PRO A 298 4.77 -7.85 -14.08
C PRO A 298 3.53 -7.80 -14.98
N PHE A 299 2.88 -8.92 -15.24
CA PHE A 299 1.69 -8.94 -16.10
C PHE A 299 0.51 -8.14 -15.53
N LEU A 300 0.36 -8.09 -14.21
CA LEU A 300 -0.64 -7.25 -13.56
C LEU A 300 -0.34 -5.76 -13.75
N TRP A 301 0.90 -5.36 -13.55
CA TRP A 301 1.30 -3.95 -13.65
C TRP A 301 1.22 -3.42 -15.08
N TRP A 302 1.65 -4.21 -16.08
CA TRP A 302 1.54 -3.82 -17.48
C TRP A 302 0.07 -3.79 -17.95
N ALA A 303 -0.76 -4.74 -17.51
CA ALA A 303 -2.20 -4.65 -17.70
C ALA A 303 -2.81 -3.43 -17.01
N GLY A 304 -2.31 -3.06 -15.84
CA GLY A 304 -2.68 -1.86 -15.09
C GLY A 304 -2.39 -0.57 -15.85
N LEU A 305 -1.20 -0.46 -16.44
CA LEU A 305 -0.81 0.69 -17.26
C LEU A 305 -1.74 0.88 -18.47
N ILE A 306 -2.01 -0.21 -19.20
CA ILE A 306 -2.95 -0.19 -20.35
C ILE A 306 -4.36 0.20 -19.86
N SER A 307 -4.80 -0.39 -18.76
CA SER A 307 -6.13 -0.12 -18.20
C SER A 307 -6.26 1.31 -17.70
N LEU A 308 -5.20 1.90 -17.16
CA LEU A 308 -5.17 3.30 -16.75
C LEU A 308 -5.44 4.23 -17.94
N ALA A 309 -4.75 4.03 -19.07
CA ALA A 309 -4.97 4.81 -20.29
C ALA A 309 -6.42 4.69 -20.80
N ILE A 310 -6.99 3.47 -20.79
CA ILE A 310 -8.38 3.24 -21.18
C ILE A 310 -9.35 3.92 -20.21
N THR A 311 -9.10 3.85 -18.88
CA THR A 311 -9.95 4.48 -17.87
C THR A 311 -9.94 6.00 -18.00
N ILE A 312 -8.77 6.60 -18.29
CA ILE A 312 -8.66 8.04 -18.62
C ILE A 312 -9.52 8.37 -19.84
N GLY A 313 -9.43 7.58 -20.91
CA GLY A 313 -10.26 7.74 -22.12
C GLY A 313 -11.76 7.72 -21.80
N TYR A 314 -12.23 6.72 -21.06
CA TYR A 314 -13.64 6.66 -20.63
C TYR A 314 -14.05 7.88 -19.78
N PHE A 315 -13.20 8.32 -18.87
CA PHE A 315 -13.50 9.50 -18.07
C PHE A 315 -13.58 10.78 -18.92
N VAL A 316 -12.65 10.96 -19.83
CA VAL A 316 -12.63 12.16 -20.73
C VAL A 316 -13.87 12.21 -21.62
N TYR A 317 -14.22 11.10 -22.27
CA TYR A 317 -15.31 11.06 -23.26
C TYR A 317 -16.70 10.85 -22.64
N ARG A 318 -16.82 10.04 -21.56
CA ARG A 318 -18.11 9.64 -20.98
C ARG A 318 -18.40 10.30 -19.64
N ARG A 319 -17.40 10.91 -18.99
CA ARG A 319 -17.51 11.54 -17.66
C ARG A 319 -18.07 10.57 -16.60
N GLU A 320 -17.76 9.29 -16.71
CA GLU A 320 -18.27 8.28 -15.79
C GLU A 320 -17.72 8.48 -14.38
N LYS A 321 -18.64 8.54 -13.39
CA LYS A 321 -18.30 8.83 -11.99
C LYS A 321 -17.32 7.80 -11.40
N SER A 322 -17.52 6.50 -11.69
CA SER A 322 -16.64 5.43 -11.19
C SER A 322 -15.21 5.57 -11.73
N ALA A 323 -15.05 5.86 -13.03
CA ALA A 323 -13.74 6.15 -13.62
C ALA A 323 -13.10 7.38 -12.96
N GLY A 324 -13.87 8.46 -12.82
CA GLY A 324 -13.39 9.71 -12.20
C GLY A 324 -12.92 9.52 -10.76
N LEU A 325 -13.65 8.74 -9.95
CA LEU A 325 -13.26 8.46 -8.57
C LEU A 325 -12.01 7.58 -8.49
N ILE A 326 -11.89 6.53 -9.31
CA ILE A 326 -10.68 5.69 -9.37
C ILE A 326 -9.48 6.55 -9.75
N LEU A 327 -9.62 7.39 -10.79
CA LEU A 327 -8.56 8.28 -11.27
C LEU A 327 -8.19 9.35 -10.23
N LEU A 328 -9.17 9.91 -9.51
CA LEU A 328 -8.90 10.90 -8.47
C LEU A 328 -7.90 10.38 -7.44
N PHE A 329 -8.16 9.19 -6.89
CA PHE A 329 -7.30 8.59 -5.87
C PHE A 329 -5.97 8.08 -6.45
N LEU A 330 -5.99 7.47 -7.64
CA LEU A 330 -4.78 7.02 -8.31
C LEU A 330 -3.86 8.20 -8.63
N LEU A 331 -4.37 9.19 -9.33
CA LEU A 331 -3.55 10.30 -9.82
C LEU A 331 -3.09 11.22 -8.69
N SER A 332 -3.91 11.45 -7.66
CA SER A 332 -3.48 12.23 -6.50
C SER A 332 -2.41 11.52 -5.65
N SER A 333 -2.36 10.18 -5.67
CA SER A 333 -1.29 9.41 -5.01
C SER A 333 -0.02 9.32 -5.86
N TYR A 334 -0.09 9.51 -7.17
CA TYR A 334 1.01 9.31 -8.12
C TYR A 334 1.61 10.61 -8.67
N LEU A 335 0.78 11.50 -9.24
CA LEU A 335 1.27 12.67 -9.99
C LEU A 335 2.16 13.63 -9.18
N PRO A 336 1.92 13.87 -7.88
CA PRO A 336 2.78 14.76 -7.12
C PRO A 336 4.25 14.34 -7.12
N TRP A 337 4.55 13.04 -7.19
CA TRP A 337 5.93 12.55 -7.22
C TRP A 337 6.71 12.93 -8.48
N LEU A 338 6.00 13.20 -9.59
CA LEU A 338 6.62 13.69 -10.83
C LEU A 338 7.14 15.13 -10.71
N ALA A 339 6.67 15.88 -9.71
CA ALA A 339 7.14 17.26 -9.44
C ALA A 339 8.47 17.31 -8.67
N PHE A 340 8.99 16.16 -8.22
CA PHE A 340 10.22 16.07 -7.43
C PHE A 340 11.25 15.13 -8.10
N PRO A 341 11.72 15.45 -9.33
CA PRO A 341 12.57 14.54 -10.10
C PRO A 341 13.96 14.32 -9.45
N GLU A 342 14.47 15.33 -8.71
CA GLU A 342 15.77 15.28 -8.07
C GLU A 342 15.74 14.52 -6.73
N ARG A 343 14.54 14.30 -6.19
CA ARG A 343 14.40 13.65 -4.89
C ARG A 343 14.65 12.15 -5.01
N THR A 344 15.46 11.60 -4.07
CA THR A 344 15.59 10.15 -3.92
C THR A 344 14.25 9.54 -3.57
N THR A 345 13.71 8.75 -4.47
CA THR A 345 12.43 8.06 -4.35
C THR A 345 12.60 6.58 -4.69
N PHE A 346 11.66 5.76 -4.24
CA PHE A 346 11.71 4.32 -4.42
C PHE A 346 10.42 3.78 -5.04
N TYR A 347 10.56 2.68 -5.78
CA TYR A 347 9.43 2.03 -6.43
C TYR A 347 8.31 1.64 -5.46
N PHE A 348 8.63 1.20 -4.24
CA PHE A 348 7.61 0.75 -3.28
C PHE A 348 6.64 1.85 -2.84
N TYR A 349 6.94 3.15 -3.05
CA TYR A 349 5.96 4.23 -2.85
C TYR A 349 4.71 4.06 -3.71
N ALA A 350 4.82 3.32 -4.80
CA ALA A 350 3.70 2.99 -5.69
C ALA A 350 2.58 2.19 -5.02
N ILE A 351 2.81 1.61 -3.84
CA ILE A 351 1.78 0.92 -3.05
C ILE A 351 0.59 1.83 -2.73
N ALA A 352 0.80 3.14 -2.63
CA ALA A 352 -0.28 4.09 -2.34
C ALA A 352 -1.34 4.17 -3.45
N PHE A 353 -0.96 4.00 -4.72
CA PHE A 353 -1.90 4.02 -5.84
C PHE A 353 -2.20 2.63 -6.43
N GLN A 354 -1.44 1.60 -6.08
CA GLN A 354 -1.58 0.25 -6.60
C GLN A 354 -3.01 -0.32 -6.49
N PRO A 355 -3.77 -0.17 -5.38
CA PRO A 355 -5.15 -0.67 -5.30
C PRO A 355 -6.08 -0.04 -6.34
N PHE A 356 -5.85 1.22 -6.67
CA PHE A 356 -6.65 1.95 -7.67
C PHE A 356 -6.27 1.55 -9.09
N MET A 357 -5.03 1.11 -9.32
CA MET A 357 -4.61 0.50 -10.58
C MET A 357 -5.33 -0.85 -10.78
N VAL A 358 -5.44 -1.68 -9.73
CA VAL A 358 -6.24 -2.91 -9.76
C VAL A 358 -7.70 -2.59 -10.07
N LEU A 359 -8.30 -1.58 -9.43
CA LEU A 359 -9.68 -1.15 -9.70
C LEU A 359 -9.85 -0.63 -11.13
N SER A 360 -8.82 -0.01 -11.72
CA SER A 360 -8.82 0.40 -13.13
C SER A 360 -8.88 -0.79 -14.07
N ILE A 361 -8.11 -1.88 -13.80
CA ILE A 361 -8.20 -3.13 -14.58
C ILE A 361 -9.63 -3.68 -14.52
N VAL A 362 -10.20 -3.75 -13.32
CA VAL A 362 -11.55 -4.30 -13.13
C VAL A 362 -12.61 -3.42 -13.78
N TYR A 363 -12.43 -2.09 -13.79
CA TYR A 363 -13.29 -1.16 -14.50
C TYR A 363 -13.29 -1.44 -16.02
N VAL A 364 -12.12 -1.64 -16.62
CA VAL A 364 -11.99 -1.98 -18.04
C VAL A 364 -12.66 -3.33 -18.35
N ILE A 365 -12.47 -4.34 -17.49
CA ILE A 365 -13.19 -5.62 -17.61
C ILE A 365 -14.70 -5.40 -17.50
N ALA A 366 -15.17 -4.59 -16.56
CA ALA A 366 -16.60 -4.29 -16.41
C ALA A 366 -17.16 -3.68 -17.70
N LYS A 367 -16.48 -2.70 -18.30
CA LYS A 367 -16.85 -2.09 -19.58
C LYS A 367 -16.84 -3.09 -20.75
N ALA A 368 -15.86 -3.96 -20.77
CA ALA A 368 -15.82 -5.02 -21.78
C ALA A 368 -17.02 -5.98 -21.66
N LEU A 369 -17.54 -6.23 -20.47
CA LEU A 369 -18.67 -7.14 -20.23
C LEU A 369 -20.06 -6.50 -20.46
N GLU A 370 -20.16 -5.21 -20.76
CA GLU A 370 -21.42 -4.53 -21.10
C GLU A 370 -22.01 -5.03 -22.44
N ASP A 371 -21.16 -5.42 -23.40
CA ASP A 371 -21.61 -6.00 -24.67
C ASP A 371 -22.09 -7.45 -24.47
N GLU A 372 -23.39 -7.64 -24.49
CA GLU A 372 -24.03 -8.93 -24.22
C GLU A 372 -23.64 -10.02 -25.21
N ASN A 373 -23.48 -9.68 -26.47
CA ASN A 373 -23.13 -10.62 -27.54
C ASN A 373 -21.73 -11.22 -27.34
N LYS A 374 -20.80 -10.48 -26.74
CA LYS A 374 -19.41 -10.87 -26.52
C LYS A 374 -19.09 -11.18 -25.06
N ARG A 375 -20.08 -11.06 -24.15
CA ARG A 375 -19.88 -11.16 -22.70
C ARG A 375 -19.20 -12.47 -22.29
N LYS A 376 -19.65 -13.61 -22.85
CA LYS A 376 -19.08 -14.92 -22.52
C LYS A 376 -17.60 -14.98 -22.94
N ALA A 377 -17.28 -14.68 -24.18
CA ALA A 377 -15.89 -14.71 -24.67
C ALA A 377 -14.98 -13.73 -23.93
N ARG A 378 -15.46 -12.51 -23.62
CA ARG A 378 -14.69 -11.50 -22.88
C ARG A 378 -14.48 -11.90 -21.41
N ARG A 379 -15.45 -12.61 -20.81
CA ARG A 379 -15.29 -13.17 -19.46
C ARG A 379 -14.23 -14.28 -19.45
N GLU A 380 -14.24 -15.16 -20.46
CA GLU A 380 -13.23 -16.21 -20.62
C GLU A 380 -11.85 -15.60 -20.81
N LEU A 381 -11.72 -14.57 -21.64
CA LEU A 381 -10.47 -13.83 -21.84
C LEU A 381 -9.97 -13.19 -20.52
N ALA A 382 -10.86 -12.58 -19.74
CA ALA A 382 -10.50 -12.03 -18.41
C ALA A 382 -10.01 -13.14 -17.48
N MET A 383 -10.63 -14.32 -17.47
CA MET A 383 -10.18 -15.45 -16.67
C MET A 383 -8.81 -15.98 -17.11
N VAL A 384 -8.55 -16.03 -18.43
CA VAL A 384 -7.21 -16.39 -18.97
C VAL A 384 -6.16 -15.36 -18.51
N ALA A 385 -6.46 -14.06 -18.59
CA ALA A 385 -5.55 -13.03 -18.15
C ALA A 385 -5.24 -13.14 -16.63
N ILE A 386 -6.26 -13.41 -15.80
CA ILE A 386 -6.07 -13.65 -14.37
C ILE A 386 -5.22 -14.89 -14.11
N ALA A 387 -5.42 -15.97 -14.88
CA ALA A 387 -4.60 -17.18 -14.78
C ALA A 387 -3.13 -16.92 -15.15
N LEU A 388 -2.87 -16.15 -16.20
CA LEU A 388 -1.51 -15.75 -16.58
C LEU A 388 -0.85 -14.86 -15.50
N ILE A 389 -1.60 -13.94 -14.88
CA ILE A 389 -1.11 -13.15 -13.76
C ILE A 389 -0.79 -14.06 -12.55
N ALA A 390 -1.65 -15.06 -12.26
CA ALA A 390 -1.40 -16.02 -11.18
C ALA A 390 -0.15 -16.88 -11.44
N LEU A 391 0.09 -17.32 -12.66
CA LEU A 391 1.31 -18.04 -13.03
C LEU A 391 2.55 -17.15 -12.91
N CYS A 392 2.45 -15.88 -13.35
CA CYS A 392 3.51 -14.90 -13.22
C CYS A 392 3.82 -14.63 -11.72
N PHE A 393 2.78 -14.43 -10.89
CA PHE A 393 2.94 -14.31 -9.43
C PHE A 393 3.62 -15.53 -8.82
N ALA A 394 3.20 -16.73 -9.18
CA ALA A 394 3.81 -17.98 -8.67
C ALA A 394 5.29 -18.10 -9.09
N TYR A 395 5.65 -17.69 -10.31
CA TYR A 395 7.03 -17.68 -10.78
C TYR A 395 7.92 -16.77 -9.95
N PHE A 396 7.44 -15.57 -9.61
CA PHE A 396 8.18 -14.59 -8.80
C PHE A 396 8.02 -14.79 -7.29
N PHE A 397 7.11 -15.66 -6.84
CA PHE A 397 6.75 -15.83 -5.43
C PHE A 397 7.95 -16.04 -4.49
N PRO A 398 9.00 -16.84 -4.84
CA PRO A 398 10.18 -16.96 -3.98
C PRO A 398 10.85 -15.62 -3.65
N LEU A 399 10.90 -14.68 -4.60
CA LEU A 399 11.48 -13.34 -4.39
C LEU A 399 10.61 -12.46 -3.47
N TYR A 400 9.29 -12.70 -3.43
CA TYR A 400 8.38 -11.94 -2.57
C TYR A 400 8.45 -12.35 -1.10
N VAL A 401 8.86 -13.59 -0.83
CA VAL A 401 8.84 -14.16 0.53
C VAL A 401 10.23 -14.46 1.08
N GLY A 402 11.28 -14.07 0.39
CA GLY A 402 12.67 -14.35 0.80
C GLY A 402 13.01 -15.84 0.68
N GLY A 403 12.53 -16.53 -0.35
CA GLY A 403 12.87 -17.93 -0.64
C GLY A 403 14.33 -18.06 -1.09
N VAL A 404 14.99 -19.12 -0.63
CA VAL A 404 16.36 -19.45 -1.09
C VAL A 404 16.26 -20.15 -2.45
N LEU A 405 16.99 -19.67 -3.45
CA LEU A 405 17.08 -20.21 -4.80
C LEU A 405 18.54 -20.52 -5.13
N ASN A 406 18.80 -21.42 -6.09
CA ASN A 406 20.10 -21.41 -6.74
C ASN A 406 20.27 -20.12 -7.55
N TYR A 407 21.51 -19.72 -7.83
CA TYR A 407 21.81 -18.43 -8.48
C TYR A 407 21.16 -18.33 -9.85
N ASP A 408 21.18 -19.40 -10.66
CA ASP A 408 20.63 -19.39 -12.03
C ASP A 408 19.11 -19.20 -12.01
N ASP A 409 18.40 -19.83 -11.08
CA ASP A 409 16.97 -19.65 -10.89
C ASP A 409 16.61 -18.26 -10.38
N TRP A 410 17.44 -17.68 -9.53
CA TRP A 410 17.28 -16.29 -9.10
C TRP A 410 17.52 -15.36 -10.29
N TYR A 411 18.62 -15.53 -11.04
CA TYR A 411 18.98 -14.68 -12.18
C TYR A 411 17.96 -14.76 -13.32
N ALA A 412 17.37 -15.92 -13.58
CA ALA A 412 16.29 -16.10 -14.55
C ALA A 412 15.03 -15.27 -14.23
N ARG A 413 14.87 -14.83 -12.97
CA ARG A 413 13.80 -13.93 -12.53
C ARG A 413 14.16 -12.45 -12.66
N MET A 414 15.40 -12.12 -12.95
CA MET A 414 15.85 -10.76 -13.25
C MET A 414 15.62 -10.46 -14.72
N TRP A 415 14.34 -10.20 -15.11
CA TRP A 415 13.99 -10.00 -16.52
C TRP A 415 14.59 -8.74 -17.14
N PHE A 416 14.99 -7.79 -16.31
CA PHE A 416 15.71 -6.59 -16.74
C PHE A 416 16.98 -6.43 -15.90
N THR A 417 18.07 -5.97 -16.52
CA THR A 417 19.33 -5.68 -15.82
C THR A 417 19.16 -4.63 -14.73
N SER A 418 18.19 -3.74 -14.89
CA SER A 418 17.85 -2.72 -13.89
C SER A 418 17.16 -3.28 -12.62
N TRP A 419 16.87 -4.55 -12.56
CA TRP A 419 16.29 -5.19 -11.37
C TRP A 419 17.37 -5.73 -10.41
N ILE A 420 18.62 -5.77 -10.86
CA ILE A 420 19.81 -6.24 -10.08
C ILE A 420 20.46 -5.09 -9.32
#